data_b562ccbbc1f38856349df17562cc1c18
#
_entry.id   b562ccbbc1f38856349df17562cc1c18
#
_cell.length_a   1.000
_cell.length_b   1.000
_cell.length_c   1.000
_cell.angle_alpha   90.00
_cell.angle_beta   90.00
_cell.angle_gamma   90.00
#
_symmetry.space_group_name_H-M   'P 1'
#
loop_
_entity.id
_entity.type
_entity.pdbx_description
1 polymer ?
#
loop_
_entity_poly.entity_id
_entity_poly.type
_entity_poly.pdbx_seq_one_letter_code
_entity_poly.pdbx_strand_id
1 'polypeptide(L)'
;MKNLWNNKIAQQYVSQYKKKNISKDLALRIYTTHLLGKNPKLVLHGGGNSSVKSLGKNLYKKNVNLMYVKGSGWDMSNLNELGMPGLELKPLLETIKLNELNDNDMVNLLRSNLINASAPNPSVETLLHAYLPFKFVDHTHSNAFLSILNQPNSQALITKIFGNKLGIVPYIMPGFSLAKKCLEVFKKDEKVQGLALINHGIFTFGDTAKQSYERMINFVSDVENYISKNKIKLKIHTKKSKINMSDFILSVRKSFSGYSSYKWILKFHDSNDDVAIASTKNLNNLLNKGPVTPDHVIRIKSKILFISKNKFLKIDEEIKKYCQSYKKYFLKNKNLVRNCIITDPLPRIIVLEGIGIVSSGKKLKDQKISYDVFKSMASSLLDAERIGRFKSIVEKDIFKMEYWTLERAKLDNAKAQSLDGNNVIITGGGGTIGMAIAKKFRQEGANIILIDKKYDKHLLEKNNLQDCFLINADLTNNQKLKKIVEKIILNFGGIDILISNAGRAFQGAIETVDAEIIKKSYEINFLSHQNISQLVVQVMK
;
A
#
# COMPACT_ATOMS: atom_id res chain seq x y z
N MET A 1 2.25 -21.61 -3.84
CA MET A 1 2.13 -20.49 -4.82
C MET A 1 2.33 -20.99 -6.24
N LYS A 2 1.70 -20.41 -7.28
CA LYS A 2 1.85 -20.86 -8.67
C LYS A 2 3.02 -20.15 -9.35
N ASN A 3 3.90 -20.92 -10.02
CA ASN A 3 4.91 -20.35 -10.92
C ASN A 3 4.22 -19.82 -12.19
N LEU A 4 4.42 -18.53 -12.49
CA LEU A 4 3.83 -17.83 -13.64
C LEU A 4 4.84 -17.53 -14.76
N TRP A 5 6.07 -18.03 -14.66
CA TRP A 5 7.06 -17.87 -15.74
C TRP A 5 6.53 -18.47 -17.05
N ASN A 6 6.66 -17.70 -18.12
CA ASN A 6 6.27 -18.13 -19.46
C ASN A 6 7.34 -17.67 -20.48
N ASN A 7 7.96 -18.62 -21.18
CA ASN A 7 9.04 -18.34 -22.12
C ASN A 7 8.59 -17.43 -23.28
N LYS A 8 7.37 -17.60 -23.80
CA LYS A 8 6.83 -16.78 -24.89
C LYS A 8 6.66 -15.33 -24.46
N ILE A 9 6.11 -15.10 -23.26
CA ILE A 9 5.95 -13.76 -22.70
C ILE A 9 7.32 -13.14 -22.40
N ALA A 10 8.27 -13.89 -21.85
CA ALA A 10 9.63 -13.43 -21.61
C ALA A 10 10.29 -12.93 -22.90
N GLN A 11 10.14 -13.65 -24.02
CA GLN A 11 10.65 -13.23 -25.34
C GLN A 11 9.91 -12.00 -25.89
N GLN A 12 8.62 -11.85 -25.62
CA GLN A 12 7.87 -10.63 -25.98
C GLN A 12 8.44 -9.41 -25.26
N TYR A 13 8.75 -9.50 -23.95
CA TYR A 13 9.43 -8.45 -23.21
C TYR A 13 10.79 -8.11 -23.84
N VAL A 14 11.61 -9.12 -24.14
CA VAL A 14 12.93 -8.90 -24.78
C VAL A 14 12.76 -8.16 -26.10
N SER A 15 11.82 -8.58 -26.96
CA SER A 15 11.58 -7.96 -28.26
C SER A 15 11.06 -6.52 -28.13
N GLN A 16 10.13 -6.27 -27.19
CA GLN A 16 9.59 -4.95 -26.92
C GLN A 16 10.67 -3.98 -26.43
N TYR A 17 11.48 -4.40 -25.46
CA TYR A 17 12.52 -3.56 -24.87
C TYR A 17 13.74 -3.38 -25.77
N LYS A 18 14.03 -4.35 -26.68
CA LYS A 18 15.05 -4.19 -27.73
C LYS A 18 14.76 -2.99 -28.63
N LYS A 19 13.49 -2.71 -28.96
CA LYS A 19 13.08 -1.52 -29.73
C LYS A 19 13.42 -0.19 -29.02
N LYS A 20 13.61 -0.23 -27.70
CA LYS A 20 14.02 0.92 -26.86
C LYS A 20 15.53 0.91 -26.54
N ASN A 21 16.33 0.09 -27.22
CA ASN A 21 17.78 -0.11 -26.96
C ASN A 21 18.09 -0.60 -25.53
N ILE A 22 17.15 -1.33 -24.92
CA ILE A 22 17.33 -1.93 -23.59
C ILE A 22 17.88 -3.35 -23.73
N SER A 23 18.84 -3.71 -22.87
CA SER A 23 19.46 -5.03 -22.89
C SER A 23 18.46 -6.16 -22.61
N LYS A 24 18.74 -7.36 -23.15
CA LYS A 24 17.96 -8.58 -22.85
C LYS A 24 17.86 -8.84 -21.35
N ASP A 25 18.94 -8.64 -20.61
CA ASP A 25 19.00 -8.90 -19.18
C ASP A 25 18.06 -7.98 -18.40
N LEU A 26 18.08 -6.67 -18.72
CA LEU A 26 17.17 -5.70 -18.07
C LEU A 26 15.72 -5.95 -18.46
N ALA A 27 15.43 -6.32 -19.70
CA ALA A 27 14.09 -6.68 -20.15
C ALA A 27 13.53 -7.91 -19.38
N LEU A 28 14.35 -8.96 -19.20
CA LEU A 28 13.97 -10.13 -18.41
C LEU A 28 13.84 -9.81 -16.93
N ARG A 29 14.67 -8.89 -16.41
CA ARG A 29 14.52 -8.39 -15.03
C ARG A 29 13.20 -7.67 -14.80
N ILE A 30 12.80 -6.78 -15.71
CA ILE A 30 11.50 -6.09 -15.65
C ILE A 30 10.36 -7.12 -15.70
N TYR A 31 10.43 -8.12 -16.58
CA TYR A 31 9.43 -9.18 -16.64
C TYR A 31 9.27 -9.93 -15.31
N THR A 32 10.36 -10.40 -14.70
CA THR A 32 10.27 -11.11 -13.41
C THR A 32 9.86 -10.18 -12.27
N THR A 33 10.26 -8.91 -12.31
CA THR A 33 9.80 -7.90 -11.36
C THR A 33 8.27 -7.74 -11.40
N HIS A 34 7.68 -7.70 -12.61
CA HIS A 34 6.22 -7.68 -12.76
C HIS A 34 5.55 -8.96 -12.24
N LEU A 35 6.16 -10.13 -12.45
CA LEU A 35 5.60 -11.40 -11.93
C LEU A 35 5.55 -11.39 -10.39
N LEU A 36 6.58 -10.85 -9.74
CA LEU A 36 6.60 -10.71 -8.28
C LEU A 36 5.64 -9.61 -7.81
N GLY A 37 5.70 -8.43 -8.43
CA GLY A 37 4.93 -7.25 -8.03
C GLY A 37 3.41 -7.37 -8.20
N LYS A 38 2.96 -8.15 -9.19
CA LYS A 38 1.52 -8.41 -9.39
C LYS A 38 0.91 -9.35 -8.37
N ASN A 39 1.72 -9.96 -7.51
CA ASN A 39 1.22 -10.83 -6.45
C ASN A 39 1.28 -10.13 -5.08
N PRO A 40 0.14 -9.66 -4.53
CA PRO A 40 0.11 -8.94 -3.26
C PRO A 40 0.53 -9.77 -2.04
N LYS A 41 0.64 -11.10 -2.18
CA LYS A 41 1.20 -11.97 -1.13
C LYS A 41 2.74 -11.97 -1.11
N LEU A 42 3.39 -11.40 -2.12
CA LEU A 42 4.85 -11.28 -2.21
C LEU A 42 5.33 -9.88 -1.88
N VAL A 43 4.75 -8.88 -2.52
CA VAL A 43 5.10 -7.46 -2.31
C VAL A 43 3.86 -6.59 -2.44
N LEU A 44 3.89 -5.44 -1.78
CA LEU A 44 2.84 -4.43 -1.85
C LEU A 44 3.45 -3.05 -2.09
N HIS A 45 2.82 -2.31 -2.99
CA HIS A 45 3.10 -0.89 -3.23
C HIS A 45 4.60 -0.61 -3.43
N GLY A 46 5.28 0.20 -2.82
CA GLY A 46 6.72 0.46 -2.99
C GLY A 46 7.67 -0.55 -2.31
N GLY A 47 7.13 -1.61 -1.67
CA GLY A 47 7.92 -2.62 -0.97
C GLY A 47 8.69 -3.57 -1.91
N GLY A 48 9.62 -4.35 -1.34
CA GLY A 48 10.47 -5.27 -2.08
C GLY A 48 11.35 -4.58 -3.14
N ASN A 49 12.25 -5.32 -3.76
CA ASN A 49 13.08 -4.82 -4.86
C ASN A 49 13.72 -5.95 -5.66
N SER A 50 14.34 -5.57 -6.76
CA SER A 50 15.00 -6.51 -7.67
C SER A 50 16.13 -5.82 -8.40
N SER A 51 17.15 -6.58 -8.79
CA SER A 51 18.29 -6.06 -9.55
C SER A 51 18.79 -7.02 -10.61
N VAL A 52 19.56 -6.47 -11.54
CA VAL A 52 20.34 -7.23 -12.52
C VAL A 52 21.71 -6.58 -12.75
N LYS A 53 22.76 -7.38 -12.76
CA LYS A 53 24.11 -6.97 -13.17
C LYS A 53 24.29 -7.24 -14.65
N SER A 54 24.80 -6.26 -15.38
CA SER A 54 24.95 -6.32 -16.84
C SER A 54 26.13 -5.47 -17.30
N LEU A 55 26.70 -5.81 -18.43
CA LEU A 55 27.65 -4.92 -19.10
C LEU A 55 26.89 -3.75 -19.73
N GLY A 56 27.45 -2.57 -19.63
CA GLY A 56 26.93 -1.37 -20.26
C GLY A 56 28.04 -0.36 -20.56
N LYS A 57 27.64 0.83 -21.01
CA LYS A 57 28.59 1.92 -21.30
C LYS A 57 28.36 3.07 -20.32
N ASN A 58 29.46 3.63 -19.78
CA ASN A 58 29.39 4.87 -19.02
C ASN A 58 29.35 6.09 -19.95
N LEU A 59 29.35 7.31 -19.37
CA LEU A 59 29.36 8.58 -20.11
C LEU A 59 30.53 8.71 -21.11
N TYR A 60 31.66 8.09 -20.82
CA TYR A 60 32.85 8.07 -21.70
C TYR A 60 32.78 6.98 -22.76
N LYS A 61 31.61 6.32 -22.94
CA LYS A 61 31.41 5.18 -23.86
C LYS A 61 32.30 3.95 -23.57
N LYS A 62 32.96 3.89 -22.41
CA LYS A 62 33.74 2.73 -21.96
C LYS A 62 32.82 1.65 -21.44
N ASN A 63 33.12 0.39 -21.72
CA ASN A 63 32.42 -0.77 -21.18
C ASN A 63 32.68 -0.87 -19.67
N VAL A 64 31.62 -0.89 -18.88
CA VAL A 64 31.66 -1.01 -17.42
C VAL A 64 30.62 -2.01 -16.93
N ASN A 65 30.89 -2.62 -15.78
CA ASN A 65 29.91 -3.41 -15.10
C ASN A 65 28.89 -2.49 -14.43
N LEU A 66 27.63 -2.63 -14.82
CA LEU A 66 26.51 -1.89 -14.27
C LEU A 66 25.63 -2.81 -13.43
N MET A 67 24.94 -2.23 -12.46
CA MET A 67 23.83 -2.85 -11.78
C MET A 67 22.59 -1.96 -11.93
N TYR A 68 21.53 -2.53 -12.49
CA TYR A 68 20.21 -1.94 -12.50
C TYR A 68 19.44 -2.45 -11.30
N VAL A 69 18.89 -1.56 -10.50
CA VAL A 69 18.14 -1.90 -9.29
C VAL A 69 16.86 -1.09 -9.24
N LYS A 70 15.79 -1.63 -8.63
CA LYS A 70 14.52 -0.92 -8.48
C LYS A 70 14.71 0.40 -7.72
N GLY A 71 14.16 1.48 -8.28
CA GLY A 71 14.09 2.79 -7.64
C GLY A 71 13.26 2.75 -6.34
N SER A 72 13.70 3.54 -5.35
CA SER A 72 13.01 3.67 -4.07
C SER A 72 11.57 4.16 -4.28
N GLY A 73 10.59 3.50 -3.66
CA GLY A 73 9.18 3.85 -3.74
C GLY A 73 8.45 3.44 -5.03
N TRP A 74 9.15 2.96 -6.06
CA TRP A 74 8.51 2.44 -7.27
C TRP A 74 7.79 1.12 -7.00
N ASP A 75 6.61 0.96 -7.62
CA ASP A 75 5.82 -0.27 -7.52
C ASP A 75 6.32 -1.32 -8.51
N MET A 76 6.62 -2.52 -8.01
CA MET A 76 7.11 -3.64 -8.82
C MET A 76 6.07 -4.13 -9.84
N SER A 77 4.78 -3.89 -9.61
CA SER A 77 3.68 -4.39 -10.46
C SER A 77 3.61 -3.74 -11.84
N ASN A 78 4.09 -2.48 -11.95
CA ASN A 78 4.04 -1.67 -13.16
C ASN A 78 5.37 -0.97 -13.48
N LEU A 79 6.47 -1.48 -12.93
CA LEU A 79 7.81 -0.95 -13.12
C LEU A 79 8.21 -1.00 -14.60
N ASN A 80 8.79 0.08 -15.11
CA ASN A 80 9.40 0.14 -16.43
C ASN A 80 10.90 0.45 -16.33
N GLU A 81 11.57 0.63 -17.48
CA GLU A 81 13.01 0.93 -17.55
C GLU A 81 13.41 2.19 -16.77
N LEU A 82 12.54 3.19 -16.69
CA LEU A 82 12.79 4.45 -15.96
C LEU A 82 12.82 4.23 -14.44
N GLY A 83 12.11 3.23 -13.96
CA GLY A 83 12.11 2.83 -12.55
C GLY A 83 13.28 1.91 -12.16
N MET A 84 14.23 1.65 -13.09
CA MET A 84 15.41 0.81 -12.85
C MET A 84 16.71 1.62 -13.02
N PRO A 85 17.06 2.52 -12.08
CA PRO A 85 18.31 3.25 -12.12
C PRO A 85 19.51 2.30 -12.28
N GLY A 86 20.39 2.64 -13.21
CA GLY A 86 21.65 1.94 -13.43
C GLY A 86 22.80 2.63 -12.68
N LEU A 87 23.63 1.85 -12.00
CA LEU A 87 24.79 2.33 -11.25
C LEU A 87 26.06 1.61 -11.72
N GLU A 88 27.21 2.29 -11.68
CA GLU A 88 28.49 1.62 -11.83
C GLU A 88 28.73 0.69 -10.63
N LEU A 89 29.01 -0.59 -10.91
CA LEU A 89 29.07 -1.62 -9.87
C LEU A 89 30.38 -1.56 -9.05
N LYS A 90 31.49 -1.20 -9.69
CA LYS A 90 32.82 -1.20 -9.04
C LYS A 90 32.89 -0.33 -7.79
N PRO A 91 32.44 0.96 -7.79
CA PRO A 91 32.48 1.79 -6.59
C PRO A 91 31.60 1.25 -5.47
N LEU A 92 30.48 0.58 -5.81
CA LEU A 92 29.60 -0.05 -4.80
C LEU A 92 30.32 -1.22 -4.10
N LEU A 93 31.08 -2.02 -4.85
CA LEU A 93 31.85 -3.15 -4.29
C LEU A 93 33.02 -2.68 -3.42
N GLU A 94 33.60 -1.52 -3.70
CA GLU A 94 34.69 -0.95 -2.90
C GLU A 94 34.24 -0.63 -1.46
N THR A 95 32.96 -0.35 -1.25
CA THR A 95 32.40 -0.11 0.09
C THR A 95 32.44 -1.34 1.00
N ILE A 96 32.67 -2.54 0.45
CA ILE A 96 32.86 -3.76 1.26
C ILE A 96 34.05 -3.60 2.24
N LYS A 97 35.03 -2.77 1.88
CA LYS A 97 36.22 -2.50 2.71
C LYS A 97 35.95 -1.55 3.88
N LEU A 98 34.84 -0.77 3.83
CA LEU A 98 34.50 0.17 4.88
C LEU A 98 33.96 -0.57 6.12
N ASN A 99 34.29 -0.07 7.31
CA ASN A 99 33.74 -0.59 8.56
C ASN A 99 32.33 -0.05 8.81
N GLU A 100 32.09 1.22 8.46
CA GLU A 100 30.81 1.90 8.65
C GLU A 100 30.55 2.88 7.48
N LEU A 101 29.30 3.13 7.23
CA LEU A 101 28.82 4.11 6.25
C LEU A 101 27.46 4.61 6.74
N ASN A 102 27.36 5.91 7.00
CA ASN A 102 26.10 6.51 7.42
C ASN A 102 25.14 6.67 6.23
N ASP A 103 23.86 6.92 6.52
CA ASP A 103 22.80 6.98 5.51
C ASP A 103 23.02 8.09 4.47
N ASN A 104 23.51 9.28 4.89
CA ASN A 104 23.74 10.40 3.97
C ASN A 104 24.87 10.07 2.98
N ASP A 105 25.97 9.52 3.48
CA ASP A 105 27.10 9.13 2.65
C ASP A 105 26.73 7.95 1.74
N MET A 106 25.92 7.01 2.23
CA MET A 106 25.39 5.92 1.39
C MET A 106 24.53 6.46 0.25
N VAL A 107 23.62 7.40 0.52
CA VAL A 107 22.78 8.03 -0.52
C VAL A 107 23.64 8.81 -1.51
N ASN A 108 24.62 9.59 -1.03
CA ASN A 108 25.54 10.33 -1.88
C ASN A 108 26.35 9.38 -2.79
N LEU A 109 26.89 8.31 -2.22
CA LEU A 109 27.60 7.29 -2.99
C LEU A 109 26.71 6.70 -4.09
N LEU A 110 25.50 6.29 -3.75
CA LEU A 110 24.58 5.70 -4.73
C LEU A 110 24.23 6.69 -5.84
N ARG A 111 23.95 7.96 -5.50
CA ARG A 111 23.62 9.00 -6.49
C ARG A 111 24.80 9.38 -7.36
N SER A 112 25.99 9.49 -6.81
CA SER A 112 27.21 9.85 -7.56
C SER A 112 27.63 8.79 -8.57
N ASN A 113 27.17 7.55 -8.39
CA ASN A 113 27.47 6.44 -9.28
C ASN A 113 26.32 6.08 -10.24
N LEU A 114 25.26 6.91 -10.30
CA LEU A 114 24.23 6.77 -11.32
C LEU A 114 24.78 7.08 -12.71
N ILE A 115 24.47 6.24 -13.69
CA ILE A 115 24.79 6.50 -15.11
C ILE A 115 23.89 7.57 -15.72
N ASN A 116 22.75 7.86 -15.11
CA ASN A 116 21.85 8.94 -15.47
C ASN A 116 21.46 9.69 -14.19
N ALA A 117 21.92 10.92 -14.04
CA ALA A 117 21.69 11.77 -12.87
C ALA A 117 20.20 12.09 -12.63
N SER A 118 19.35 12.05 -13.67
CA SER A 118 17.91 12.26 -13.55
C SER A 118 17.12 11.01 -13.14
N ALA A 119 17.79 9.85 -13.01
CA ALA A 119 17.14 8.62 -12.57
C ALA A 119 16.64 8.73 -11.11
N PRO A 120 15.60 7.97 -10.74
CA PRO A 120 15.12 7.95 -9.38
C PRO A 120 16.20 7.44 -8.41
N ASN A 121 16.07 7.80 -7.13
CA ASN A 121 16.97 7.28 -6.10
C ASN A 121 16.92 5.75 -6.08
N PRO A 122 18.06 5.06 -6.09
CA PRO A 122 18.11 3.61 -5.95
C PRO A 122 17.51 3.14 -4.62
N SER A 123 17.10 1.87 -4.54
CA SER A 123 16.67 1.26 -3.29
C SER A 123 17.73 1.42 -2.19
N VAL A 124 17.30 1.59 -0.94
CA VAL A 124 18.18 1.63 0.24
C VAL A 124 18.97 0.32 0.43
N GLU A 125 18.52 -0.78 -0.19
CA GLU A 125 19.18 -2.09 -0.17
C GLU A 125 20.11 -2.33 -1.35
N THR A 126 20.41 -1.31 -2.15
CA THR A 126 21.27 -1.42 -3.34
C THR A 126 22.62 -2.06 -3.05
N LEU A 127 23.26 -1.72 -1.91
CA LEU A 127 24.54 -2.33 -1.54
C LEU A 127 24.43 -3.83 -1.27
N LEU A 128 23.32 -4.29 -0.67
CA LEU A 128 23.07 -5.72 -0.48
C LEU A 128 22.99 -6.45 -1.83
N HIS A 129 22.25 -5.88 -2.79
CA HIS A 129 22.18 -6.41 -4.15
C HIS A 129 23.55 -6.43 -4.85
N ALA A 130 24.37 -5.39 -4.64
CA ALA A 130 25.70 -5.30 -5.21
C ALA A 130 26.63 -6.38 -4.67
N TYR A 131 26.61 -6.64 -3.36
CA TYR A 131 27.55 -7.53 -2.67
C TYR A 131 27.33 -9.01 -2.99
N LEU A 132 26.09 -9.43 -3.30
CA LEU A 132 25.82 -10.79 -3.73
C LEU A 132 26.36 -11.02 -5.15
N PRO A 133 27.18 -12.07 -5.42
CA PRO A 133 27.89 -12.23 -6.68
C PRO A 133 27.02 -12.67 -7.87
N PHE A 134 25.73 -12.85 -7.68
CA PHE A 134 24.79 -13.32 -8.70
C PHE A 134 24.31 -12.21 -9.62
N LYS A 135 23.99 -12.58 -10.86
CA LYS A 135 23.52 -11.67 -11.89
C LYS A 135 22.14 -11.08 -11.57
N PHE A 136 21.20 -11.91 -11.09
CA PHE A 136 19.83 -11.53 -10.74
C PHE A 136 19.59 -11.73 -9.25
N VAL A 137 19.04 -10.70 -8.59
CA VAL A 137 18.71 -10.74 -7.16
C VAL A 137 17.29 -10.20 -6.98
N ASP A 138 16.46 -10.94 -6.26
CA ASP A 138 15.09 -10.62 -5.90
C ASP A 138 14.93 -10.51 -4.40
N HIS A 139 14.14 -9.53 -3.95
CA HIS A 139 13.75 -9.36 -2.56
C HIS A 139 12.25 -9.15 -2.43
N THR A 140 11.62 -9.90 -1.53
CA THR A 140 10.19 -9.80 -1.24
C THR A 140 9.90 -9.85 0.25
N HIS A 141 8.76 -9.25 0.63
CA HIS A 141 8.17 -9.35 1.97
C HIS A 141 6.99 -10.33 1.95
N SER A 142 7.24 -11.55 1.47
CA SER A 142 6.19 -12.56 1.32
C SER A 142 5.46 -12.84 2.62
N ASN A 143 4.11 -12.78 2.60
CA ASN A 143 3.27 -13.04 3.77
C ASN A 143 3.59 -14.39 4.44
N ALA A 144 3.82 -15.42 3.64
CA ALA A 144 4.19 -16.74 4.15
C ALA A 144 5.53 -16.70 4.88
N PHE A 145 6.57 -16.08 4.27
CA PHE A 145 7.86 -15.93 4.95
C PHE A 145 7.75 -15.08 6.20
N LEU A 146 7.03 -13.97 6.17
CA LEU A 146 6.84 -13.12 7.36
C LEU A 146 6.21 -13.88 8.52
N SER A 147 5.35 -14.88 8.27
CA SER A 147 4.76 -15.69 9.34
C SER A 147 5.76 -16.60 10.05
N ILE A 148 6.82 -17.06 9.39
CA ILE A 148 7.89 -17.88 10.00
C ILE A 148 9.07 -17.03 10.49
N LEU A 149 9.35 -15.88 9.84
CA LEU A 149 10.42 -14.97 10.23
C LEU A 149 10.10 -14.15 11.49
N ASN A 150 8.82 -14.01 11.83
CA ASN A 150 8.34 -13.27 12.99
C ASN A 150 7.94 -14.22 14.13
N GLN A 151 8.84 -15.16 14.47
CA GLN A 151 8.65 -16.10 15.58
C GLN A 151 9.88 -16.15 16.48
N PRO A 152 9.74 -16.50 17.77
CA PRO A 152 10.88 -16.66 18.67
C PRO A 152 11.89 -17.71 18.20
N ASN A 153 11.40 -18.76 17.54
CA ASN A 153 12.18 -19.91 17.03
C ASN A 153 12.35 -19.89 15.51
N SER A 154 12.31 -18.71 14.87
CA SER A 154 12.38 -18.56 13.42
C SER A 154 13.56 -19.26 12.77
N GLN A 155 14.76 -19.24 13.39
CA GLN A 155 15.93 -19.97 12.89
C GLN A 155 15.68 -21.48 12.78
N ALA A 156 15.17 -22.08 13.86
CA ALA A 156 14.84 -23.51 13.88
C ALA A 156 13.76 -23.86 12.84
N LEU A 157 12.76 -23.00 12.64
CA LEU A 157 11.74 -23.21 11.62
C LEU A 157 12.32 -23.16 10.21
N ILE A 158 13.18 -22.19 9.91
CA ILE A 158 13.84 -22.06 8.60
C ILE A 158 14.69 -23.30 8.33
N THR A 159 15.53 -23.71 9.27
CA THR A 159 16.38 -24.91 9.15
C THR A 159 15.52 -26.18 8.98
N LYS A 160 14.41 -26.30 9.70
CA LYS A 160 13.47 -27.43 9.59
C LYS A 160 12.85 -27.53 8.19
N ILE A 161 12.48 -26.40 7.57
CA ILE A 161 11.79 -26.37 6.28
C ILE A 161 12.77 -26.50 5.12
N PHE A 162 13.94 -25.87 5.20
CA PHE A 162 14.85 -25.67 4.06
C PHE A 162 16.22 -26.35 4.22
N GLY A 163 16.56 -26.87 5.42
CA GLY A 163 17.93 -27.32 5.69
C GLY A 163 18.92 -26.16 5.50
N ASN A 164 19.95 -26.40 4.71
CA ASN A 164 21.03 -25.44 4.44
C ASN A 164 20.78 -24.61 3.14
N LYS A 165 19.59 -24.67 2.53
CA LYS A 165 19.33 -23.94 1.28
C LYS A 165 19.26 -22.42 1.46
N LEU A 166 19.00 -21.93 2.68
CA LEU A 166 18.88 -20.51 3.00
C LEU A 166 19.90 -20.11 4.06
N GLY A 167 20.64 -19.03 3.81
CA GLY A 167 21.41 -18.34 4.84
C GLY A 167 20.46 -17.56 5.76
N ILE A 168 20.67 -17.61 7.07
CA ILE A 168 19.81 -16.95 8.06
C ILE A 168 20.50 -15.69 8.58
N VAL A 169 19.88 -14.54 8.34
CA VAL A 169 20.39 -13.23 8.76
C VAL A 169 19.56 -12.73 9.95
N PRO A 170 20.18 -12.43 11.10
CA PRO A 170 19.46 -11.84 12.24
C PRO A 170 18.90 -10.48 11.87
N TYR A 171 17.90 -10.00 12.66
CA TYR A 171 17.37 -8.66 12.41
C TYR A 171 18.46 -7.59 12.54
N ILE A 172 18.62 -6.83 11.52
CA ILE A 172 19.46 -5.61 11.43
C ILE A 172 18.64 -4.58 10.66
N MET A 173 18.70 -3.33 11.08
CA MET A 173 18.05 -2.22 10.37
C MET A 173 18.56 -2.16 8.92
N PRO A 174 17.69 -2.00 7.91
CA PRO A 174 18.09 -1.89 6.51
C PRO A 174 19.15 -0.80 6.28
N GLY A 175 19.98 -1.00 5.26
CA GLY A 175 21.09 -0.11 4.93
C GLY A 175 22.44 -0.82 4.89
N PHE A 176 23.52 -0.07 5.09
CA PHE A 176 24.88 -0.59 4.97
C PHE A 176 25.20 -1.78 5.89
N SER A 177 24.84 -1.68 7.17
CA SER A 177 25.11 -2.74 8.16
C SER A 177 24.40 -4.05 7.81
N LEU A 178 23.16 -3.98 7.29
CA LEU A 178 22.46 -5.16 6.80
C LEU A 178 23.14 -5.76 5.57
N ALA A 179 23.61 -4.94 4.63
CA ALA A 179 24.32 -5.41 3.44
C ALA A 179 25.62 -6.15 3.81
N LYS A 180 26.39 -5.62 4.77
CA LYS A 180 27.60 -6.27 5.30
C LYS A 180 27.28 -7.62 5.94
N LYS A 181 26.24 -7.67 6.78
CA LYS A 181 25.83 -8.92 7.45
C LYS A 181 25.33 -9.98 6.49
N CYS A 182 24.59 -9.59 5.45
CA CYS A 182 24.16 -10.50 4.39
C CYS A 182 25.37 -11.10 3.63
N LEU A 183 26.36 -10.28 3.32
CA LEU A 183 27.60 -10.76 2.70
C LEU A 183 28.36 -11.74 3.62
N GLU A 184 28.46 -11.41 4.90
CA GLU A 184 29.11 -12.30 5.89
C GLU A 184 28.41 -13.66 5.95
N VAL A 185 27.09 -13.68 6.03
CA VAL A 185 26.31 -14.93 6.06
C VAL A 185 26.45 -15.70 4.76
N PHE A 186 26.41 -15.03 3.62
CA PHE A 186 26.63 -15.66 2.32
C PHE A 186 28.03 -16.31 2.20
N LYS A 187 29.08 -15.61 2.63
CA LYS A 187 30.46 -16.13 2.59
C LYS A 187 30.71 -17.36 3.49
N LYS A 188 29.86 -17.58 4.50
CA LYS A 188 29.96 -18.79 5.34
C LYS A 188 29.48 -20.05 4.62
N ASP A 189 28.53 -19.91 3.69
CA ASP A 189 28.07 -20.99 2.82
C ASP A 189 27.60 -20.40 1.50
N GLU A 190 28.46 -20.39 0.51
CA GLU A 190 28.19 -19.85 -0.83
C GLU A 190 27.25 -20.73 -1.66
N LYS A 191 26.86 -21.92 -1.14
CA LYS A 191 25.91 -22.84 -1.81
C LYS A 191 24.45 -22.48 -1.54
N VAL A 192 24.19 -21.55 -0.61
CA VAL A 192 22.81 -21.10 -0.34
C VAL A 192 22.16 -20.48 -1.58
N GLN A 193 20.87 -20.68 -1.72
CA GLN A 193 20.08 -20.22 -2.86
C GLN A 193 19.29 -18.94 -2.56
N GLY A 194 19.38 -18.46 -1.32
CA GLY A 194 18.73 -17.26 -0.83
C GLY A 194 19.13 -16.93 0.60
N LEU A 195 18.65 -15.78 1.08
CA LEU A 195 18.87 -15.31 2.46
C LEU A 195 17.51 -15.03 3.11
N ALA A 196 17.26 -15.65 4.25
CA ALA A 196 16.09 -15.39 5.10
C ALA A 196 16.46 -14.34 6.16
N LEU A 197 15.87 -13.15 6.08
CA LEU A 197 16.14 -12.03 7.00
C LEU A 197 15.06 -12.01 8.09
N ILE A 198 15.46 -12.29 9.31
CA ILE A 198 14.54 -12.35 10.48
C ILE A 198 13.82 -10.99 10.62
N ASN A 199 12.49 -11.02 10.81
CA ASN A 199 11.60 -9.86 10.92
C ASN A 199 11.65 -8.88 9.72
N HIS A 200 12.08 -9.34 8.52
CA HIS A 200 12.21 -8.45 7.37
C HIS A 200 11.63 -9.07 6.09
N GLY A 201 12.22 -10.15 5.58
CA GLY A 201 11.80 -10.75 4.31
C GLY A 201 12.78 -11.80 3.80
N ILE A 202 12.74 -12.07 2.49
CA ILE A 202 13.59 -13.06 1.83
C ILE A 202 14.28 -12.47 0.60
N PHE A 203 15.55 -12.82 0.41
CA PHE A 203 16.30 -12.64 -0.83
C PHE A 203 16.47 -13.97 -1.54
N THR A 204 16.31 -13.97 -2.85
CA THR A 204 16.75 -15.06 -3.73
C THR A 204 17.59 -14.51 -4.86
N PHE A 205 18.44 -15.35 -5.44
CA PHE A 205 19.37 -14.91 -6.44
C PHE A 205 19.69 -16.04 -7.43
N GLY A 206 20.25 -15.71 -8.58
CA GLY A 206 20.63 -16.67 -9.60
C GLY A 206 21.32 -16.01 -10.79
N ASP A 207 21.88 -16.83 -11.69
CA ASP A 207 22.58 -16.38 -12.90
C ASP A 207 21.61 -16.02 -14.03
N THR A 208 20.35 -16.46 -13.92
CA THR A 208 19.26 -16.12 -14.84
C THR A 208 18.07 -15.53 -14.09
N ALA A 209 17.32 -14.66 -14.78
CA ALA A 209 16.08 -14.08 -14.24
C ALA A 209 15.08 -15.16 -13.83
N LYS A 210 14.97 -16.23 -14.64
CA LYS A 210 14.12 -17.38 -14.37
C LYS A 210 14.51 -18.08 -13.07
N GLN A 211 15.78 -18.38 -12.90
CA GLN A 211 16.30 -19.10 -11.75
C GLN A 211 16.04 -18.32 -10.43
N SER A 212 16.36 -17.03 -10.40
CA SER A 212 16.11 -16.19 -9.21
C SER A 212 14.61 -16.13 -8.86
N TYR A 213 13.75 -15.92 -9.87
CA TYR A 213 12.30 -15.91 -9.71
C TYR A 213 11.75 -17.25 -9.23
N GLU A 214 12.14 -18.37 -9.88
CA GLU A 214 11.65 -19.70 -9.52
C GLU A 214 12.07 -20.12 -8.11
N ARG A 215 13.30 -19.76 -7.67
CA ARG A 215 13.74 -19.96 -6.28
C ARG A 215 12.81 -19.24 -5.30
N MET A 216 12.43 -17.98 -5.59
CA MET A 216 11.49 -17.22 -4.76
C MET A 216 10.14 -17.94 -4.65
N ILE A 217 9.56 -18.33 -5.78
CA ILE A 217 8.25 -18.99 -5.82
C ILE A 217 8.28 -20.34 -5.11
N ASN A 218 9.33 -21.14 -5.31
CA ASN A 218 9.48 -22.45 -4.68
C ASN A 218 9.59 -22.32 -3.16
N PHE A 219 10.47 -21.43 -2.66
CA PHE A 219 10.62 -21.23 -1.23
C PHE A 219 9.34 -20.71 -0.57
N VAL A 220 8.64 -19.77 -1.22
CA VAL A 220 7.35 -19.29 -0.70
C VAL A 220 6.32 -20.41 -0.69
N SER A 221 6.27 -21.26 -1.74
CA SER A 221 5.36 -22.42 -1.80
C SER A 221 5.63 -23.43 -0.70
N ASP A 222 6.91 -23.68 -0.38
CA ASP A 222 7.29 -24.59 0.70
C ASP A 222 6.80 -24.09 2.06
N VAL A 223 6.90 -22.77 2.32
CA VAL A 223 6.34 -22.18 3.54
C VAL A 223 4.81 -22.24 3.54
N GLU A 224 4.13 -21.91 2.43
CA GLU A 224 2.67 -22.03 2.32
C GLU A 224 2.20 -23.47 2.63
N ASN A 225 2.92 -24.46 2.11
CA ASN A 225 2.66 -25.88 2.37
C ASN A 225 2.89 -26.24 3.85
N TYR A 226 3.97 -25.74 4.44
CA TYR A 226 4.25 -25.93 5.86
C TYR A 226 3.13 -25.33 6.74
N ILE A 227 2.71 -24.10 6.49
CA ILE A 227 1.60 -23.45 7.19
C ILE A 227 0.33 -24.26 7.04
N SER A 228 0.00 -24.68 5.81
CA SER A 228 -1.23 -25.45 5.53
C SER A 228 -1.31 -26.75 6.30
N LYS A 229 -0.18 -27.45 6.46
CA LYS A 229 -0.10 -28.74 7.15
C LYS A 229 -0.11 -28.60 8.68
N ASN A 230 0.42 -27.50 9.22
CA ASN A 230 0.66 -27.36 10.66
C ASN A 230 -0.26 -26.33 11.36
N LYS A 231 -1.12 -25.63 10.61
CA LYS A 231 -1.99 -24.59 11.17
C LYS A 231 -3.07 -25.15 12.08
N ILE A 232 -3.23 -24.55 13.27
CA ILE A 232 -4.38 -24.76 14.13
C ILE A 232 -5.52 -23.77 13.79
N LYS A 233 -6.77 -24.13 14.12
CA LYS A 233 -7.91 -23.22 13.96
C LYS A 233 -7.88 -22.14 15.04
N LEU A 234 -7.89 -20.88 14.64
CA LEU A 234 -8.08 -19.77 15.57
C LEU A 234 -9.54 -19.70 16.00
N LYS A 235 -9.77 -19.38 17.27
CA LYS A 235 -11.14 -19.17 17.79
C LYS A 235 -11.69 -17.85 17.25
N ILE A 236 -12.94 -17.86 16.77
CA ILE A 236 -13.66 -16.72 16.22
C ILE A 236 -14.88 -16.43 17.09
N HIS A 237 -15.17 -15.13 17.31
CA HIS A 237 -16.40 -14.67 17.95
C HIS A 237 -17.44 -14.28 16.89
N THR A 238 -18.62 -14.90 16.90
CA THR A 238 -19.63 -14.78 15.81
C THR A 238 -20.83 -13.89 16.15
N LYS A 239 -20.86 -13.17 17.27
CA LYS A 239 -22.02 -12.33 17.61
C LYS A 239 -22.10 -11.09 16.72
N LYS A 240 -23.17 -10.96 15.93
CA LYS A 240 -23.50 -9.74 15.17
C LYS A 240 -23.82 -8.58 16.12
N SER A 241 -23.32 -7.39 15.85
CA SER A 241 -23.68 -6.15 16.55
C SER A 241 -24.60 -5.33 15.65
N LYS A 242 -25.61 -4.72 16.24
CA LYS A 242 -26.51 -3.75 15.56
C LYS A 242 -25.94 -2.35 15.77
N ILE A 243 -25.14 -1.86 14.85
CA ILE A 243 -24.64 -0.48 14.83
C ILE A 243 -24.94 0.13 13.46
N ASN A 244 -25.37 1.38 13.46
CA ASN A 244 -25.43 2.15 12.22
C ASN A 244 -24.01 2.54 11.80
N MET A 245 -23.48 1.89 10.78
CA MET A 245 -22.10 2.09 10.33
C MET A 245 -21.88 3.47 9.71
N SER A 246 -22.88 4.06 9.06
CA SER A 246 -22.75 5.41 8.50
C SER A 246 -22.53 6.43 9.61
N ASP A 247 -23.35 6.40 10.67
CA ASP A 247 -23.20 7.31 11.83
C ASP A 247 -21.88 7.09 12.55
N PHE A 248 -21.45 5.83 12.68
CA PHE A 248 -20.16 5.50 13.26
C PHE A 248 -18.99 6.11 12.46
N ILE A 249 -19.00 5.95 11.14
CA ILE A 249 -17.95 6.50 10.25
C ILE A 249 -17.90 8.03 10.31
N LEU A 250 -19.08 8.69 10.34
CA LEU A 250 -19.15 10.15 10.49
C LEU A 250 -18.57 10.59 11.84
N SER A 251 -18.86 9.87 12.93
CA SER A 251 -18.26 10.15 14.25
C SER A 251 -16.74 10.00 14.23
N VAL A 252 -16.21 8.95 13.59
CA VAL A 252 -14.75 8.79 13.41
C VAL A 252 -14.15 9.98 12.67
N ARG A 253 -14.76 10.40 11.55
CA ARG A 253 -14.27 11.52 10.74
C ARG A 253 -14.30 12.84 11.52
N LYS A 254 -15.37 13.07 12.27
CA LYS A 254 -15.52 14.23 13.16
C LYS A 254 -14.41 14.25 14.22
N SER A 255 -14.15 13.12 14.90
CA SER A 255 -13.05 13.00 15.85
C SER A 255 -11.67 13.32 15.22
N PHE A 256 -11.43 12.89 13.97
CA PHE A 256 -10.18 13.14 13.28
C PHE A 256 -9.95 14.63 13.01
N SER A 257 -10.99 15.41 12.74
CA SER A 257 -10.90 16.86 12.51
C SER A 257 -10.35 17.64 13.70
N GLY A 258 -10.50 17.12 14.92
CA GLY A 258 -9.91 17.69 16.14
C GLY A 258 -8.39 17.54 16.25
N TYR A 259 -7.75 16.73 15.39
CA TYR A 259 -6.31 16.43 15.41
C TYR A 259 -5.57 16.82 14.13
N SER A 260 -6.28 17.20 13.08
CA SER A 260 -5.70 17.47 11.77
C SER A 260 -6.56 18.44 10.99
N SER A 261 -5.93 19.42 10.34
CA SER A 261 -6.59 20.31 9.36
C SER A 261 -6.95 19.62 8.05
N TYR A 262 -6.37 18.45 7.79
CA TYR A 262 -6.70 17.68 6.59
C TYR A 262 -8.07 17.01 6.71
N LYS A 263 -8.80 16.99 5.60
CA LYS A 263 -9.99 16.12 5.45
C LYS A 263 -9.52 14.68 5.27
N TRP A 264 -9.98 13.80 6.17
CA TRP A 264 -9.59 12.38 6.13
C TRP A 264 -10.60 11.56 5.33
N ILE A 265 -10.09 10.70 4.49
CA ILE A 265 -10.87 9.70 3.77
C ILE A 265 -10.92 8.45 4.64
N LEU A 266 -12.12 7.95 4.87
CA LEU A 266 -12.38 6.73 5.61
C LEU A 266 -13.11 5.74 4.71
N LYS A 267 -12.74 4.47 4.80
CA LYS A 267 -13.47 3.41 4.11
C LYS A 267 -13.71 2.24 5.05
N PHE A 268 -14.95 1.79 5.08
CA PHE A 268 -15.36 0.59 5.80
C PHE A 268 -15.25 -0.65 4.93
N HIS A 269 -14.73 -1.74 5.50
CA HIS A 269 -14.52 -3.02 4.87
C HIS A 269 -15.14 -4.12 5.72
N ASP A 270 -16.07 -4.88 5.15
CA ASP A 270 -16.87 -5.92 5.80
C ASP A 270 -16.96 -7.21 4.98
N SER A 271 -15.95 -7.46 4.13
CA SER A 271 -15.87 -8.76 3.45
C SER A 271 -15.79 -9.90 4.47
N ASN A 272 -16.15 -11.10 4.07
CA ASN A 272 -16.07 -12.28 4.95
C ASN A 272 -14.69 -12.42 5.62
N ASP A 273 -13.62 -12.11 4.88
CA ASP A 273 -12.25 -12.13 5.40
C ASP A 273 -12.02 -11.02 6.43
N ASP A 274 -12.56 -9.81 6.21
CA ASP A 274 -12.41 -8.69 7.15
C ASP A 274 -13.15 -8.97 8.45
N VAL A 275 -14.36 -9.48 8.35
CA VAL A 275 -15.15 -9.89 9.51
C VAL A 275 -14.48 -11.06 10.25
N ALA A 276 -13.90 -12.04 9.53
CA ALA A 276 -13.18 -13.15 10.14
C ALA A 276 -11.92 -12.66 10.91
N ILE A 277 -11.15 -11.73 10.34
CA ILE A 277 -10.03 -11.08 11.02
C ILE A 277 -10.54 -10.37 12.28
N ALA A 278 -11.53 -9.48 12.14
CA ALA A 278 -12.07 -8.68 13.24
C ALA A 278 -12.74 -9.52 14.35
N SER A 279 -13.12 -10.76 14.05
CA SER A 279 -13.71 -11.73 14.97
C SER A 279 -12.70 -12.62 15.69
N THR A 280 -11.41 -12.54 15.36
CA THR A 280 -10.38 -13.38 15.97
C THR A 280 -10.22 -13.07 17.46
N LYS A 281 -10.23 -14.12 18.30
CA LYS A 281 -10.03 -13.98 19.75
C LYS A 281 -8.64 -13.40 20.05
N ASN A 282 -8.53 -12.51 21.03
CA ASN A 282 -7.28 -11.83 21.44
C ASN A 282 -6.62 -10.97 20.35
N LEU A 283 -7.36 -10.61 19.28
CA LEU A 283 -6.80 -9.85 18.18
C LEU A 283 -6.17 -8.53 18.63
N ASN A 284 -6.79 -7.82 19.59
CA ASN A 284 -6.24 -6.58 20.15
C ASN A 284 -4.80 -6.74 20.64
N ASN A 285 -4.54 -7.80 21.41
CA ASN A 285 -3.19 -8.07 21.91
C ASN A 285 -2.21 -8.42 20.79
N LEU A 286 -2.69 -9.14 19.77
CA LEU A 286 -1.86 -9.54 18.62
C LEU A 286 -1.48 -8.34 17.77
N LEU A 287 -2.42 -7.48 17.42
CA LEU A 287 -2.20 -6.26 16.61
C LEU A 287 -1.27 -5.24 17.29
N ASN A 288 -1.18 -5.28 18.62
CA ASN A 288 -0.34 -4.36 19.38
C ASN A 288 1.08 -4.90 19.69
N LYS A 289 1.44 -6.10 19.19
CA LYS A 289 2.81 -6.62 19.28
C LYS A 289 3.80 -5.91 18.35
N GLY A 290 3.32 -5.19 17.33
CA GLY A 290 4.14 -4.45 16.37
C GLY A 290 3.96 -4.93 14.92
N PRO A 291 4.64 -4.28 13.96
CA PRO A 291 4.57 -4.62 12.54
C PRO A 291 5.25 -5.97 12.25
N VAL A 292 4.92 -6.56 11.09
CA VAL A 292 5.54 -7.82 10.63
C VAL A 292 6.76 -7.59 9.73
N THR A 293 6.91 -6.37 9.20
CA THR A 293 8.06 -5.93 8.40
C THR A 293 8.23 -4.42 8.53
N PRO A 294 9.43 -3.90 8.32
CA PRO A 294 9.73 -2.47 8.47
C PRO A 294 8.80 -1.54 7.68
N ASP A 295 8.50 -1.85 6.43
CA ASP A 295 7.65 -1.02 5.55
C ASP A 295 6.25 -0.75 6.12
N HIS A 296 5.75 -1.64 6.95
CA HIS A 296 4.39 -1.53 7.49
C HIS A 296 4.24 -0.35 8.45
N VAL A 297 5.28 -0.06 9.26
CA VAL A 297 5.16 0.98 10.30
C VAL A 297 4.95 2.37 9.75
N ILE A 298 5.57 2.73 8.62
CA ILE A 298 5.40 4.04 8.00
C ILE A 298 4.00 4.23 7.37
N ARG A 299 3.31 3.14 7.05
CA ARG A 299 1.99 3.15 6.39
C ARG A 299 0.83 3.05 7.37
N ILE A 300 0.94 2.18 8.38
CA ILE A 300 -0.17 1.88 9.31
C ILE A 300 0.18 2.14 10.78
N LYS A 301 1.35 2.74 11.06
CA LYS A 301 1.91 2.98 12.40
C LYS A 301 2.27 1.70 13.17
N SER A 302 2.87 1.87 14.34
CA SER A 302 3.31 0.76 15.20
C SER A 302 2.16 0.01 15.88
N LYS A 303 1.00 0.66 16.02
CA LYS A 303 -0.18 0.10 16.70
C LYS A 303 -1.43 0.29 15.87
N ILE A 304 -2.35 -0.65 15.97
CA ILE A 304 -3.67 -0.62 15.35
C ILE A 304 -4.72 -0.31 16.42
N LEU A 305 -5.66 0.58 16.11
CA LEU A 305 -6.77 0.86 17.02
C LEU A 305 -7.79 -0.28 16.93
N PHE A 306 -8.00 -0.98 18.04
CA PHE A 306 -9.03 -2.02 18.16
C PHE A 306 -10.15 -1.53 19.06
N ILE A 307 -11.40 -1.59 18.58
CA ILE A 307 -12.59 -1.18 19.31
C ILE A 307 -13.43 -2.41 19.64
N SER A 308 -13.56 -2.70 20.93
CA SER A 308 -14.45 -3.76 21.41
C SER A 308 -15.92 -3.32 21.34
N LYS A 309 -16.83 -4.29 21.25
CA LYS A 309 -18.29 -4.05 21.04
C LYS A 309 -18.90 -3.07 22.02
N ASN A 310 -18.54 -3.14 23.30
CA ASN A 310 -19.04 -2.27 24.35
C ASN A 310 -18.49 -0.82 24.30
N LYS A 311 -17.57 -0.53 23.36
CA LYS A 311 -16.94 0.78 23.22
C LYS A 311 -17.30 1.51 21.92
N PHE A 312 -18.17 0.95 21.08
CA PHE A 312 -18.53 1.58 19.81
C PHE A 312 -19.13 2.98 19.97
N LEU A 313 -19.96 3.19 21.00
CA LEU A 313 -20.54 4.51 21.30
C LEU A 313 -19.53 5.51 21.92
N LYS A 314 -18.32 5.04 22.28
CA LYS A 314 -17.25 5.83 22.90
C LYS A 314 -16.08 6.04 21.94
N ILE A 315 -16.33 6.08 20.65
CA ILE A 315 -15.28 6.14 19.62
C ILE A 315 -14.38 7.35 19.81
N ASP A 316 -14.91 8.52 20.17
CA ASP A 316 -14.14 9.73 20.40
C ASP A 316 -13.12 9.57 21.54
N GLU A 317 -13.55 8.92 22.66
CA GLU A 317 -12.65 8.62 23.77
C GLU A 317 -11.54 7.66 23.38
N GLU A 318 -11.86 6.62 22.60
CA GLU A 318 -10.89 5.61 22.19
C GLU A 318 -9.88 6.20 21.18
N ILE A 319 -10.30 7.08 20.25
CA ILE A 319 -9.40 7.82 19.36
C ILE A 319 -8.49 8.76 20.20
N LYS A 320 -9.05 9.47 21.17
CA LYS A 320 -8.28 10.34 22.07
C LYS A 320 -7.20 9.55 22.83
N LYS A 321 -7.55 8.39 23.39
CA LYS A 321 -6.61 7.50 24.10
C LYS A 321 -5.50 7.00 23.16
N TYR A 322 -5.86 6.61 21.94
CA TYR A 322 -4.90 6.19 20.92
C TYR A 322 -3.91 7.31 20.59
N CYS A 323 -4.41 8.53 20.31
CA CYS A 323 -3.57 9.68 20.01
C CYS A 323 -2.63 10.05 21.18
N GLN A 324 -3.11 9.98 22.42
CA GLN A 324 -2.29 10.20 23.62
C GLN A 324 -1.22 9.11 23.77
N SER A 325 -1.57 7.84 23.52
CA SER A 325 -0.62 6.71 23.55
C SER A 325 0.49 6.89 22.49
N TYR A 326 0.12 7.34 21.28
CA TYR A 326 1.09 7.62 20.23
C TYR A 326 2.04 8.78 20.58
N LYS A 327 1.51 9.86 21.17
CA LYS A 327 2.35 10.98 21.66
C LYS A 327 3.31 10.51 22.75
N LYS A 328 2.87 9.69 23.70
CA LYS A 328 3.74 9.10 24.75
C LYS A 328 4.83 8.21 24.13
N TYR A 329 4.48 7.36 23.17
CA TYR A 329 5.45 6.54 22.43
C TYR A 329 6.51 7.40 21.73
N PHE A 330 6.10 8.49 21.06
CA PHE A 330 7.04 9.42 20.43
C PHE A 330 7.98 10.06 21.45
N LEU A 331 7.44 10.66 22.52
CA LEU A 331 8.23 11.35 23.54
C LEU A 331 9.24 10.41 24.23
N LYS A 332 8.86 9.16 24.47
CA LYS A 332 9.73 8.14 25.07
C LYS A 332 10.93 7.81 24.19
N ASN A 333 10.76 7.81 22.86
CA ASN A 333 11.75 7.29 21.92
C ASN A 333 12.44 8.37 21.06
N LYS A 334 12.01 9.64 21.10
CA LYS A 334 12.48 10.72 20.19
C LYS A 334 14.00 10.89 20.13
N ASN A 335 14.70 10.59 21.22
CA ASN A 335 16.16 10.70 21.27
C ASN A 335 16.90 9.61 20.47
N LEU A 336 16.19 8.58 19.98
CA LEU A 336 16.78 7.51 19.16
C LEU A 336 17.02 7.93 17.71
N VAL A 337 16.35 9.00 17.25
CA VAL A 337 16.47 9.53 15.88
C VAL A 337 16.64 11.04 15.94
N ARG A 338 17.76 11.51 15.38
CA ARG A 338 18.09 12.94 15.41
C ARG A 338 17.09 13.77 14.58
N ASN A 339 16.67 14.92 15.09
CA ASN A 339 15.79 15.88 14.42
C ASN A 339 14.44 15.30 13.94
N CYS A 340 13.93 14.23 14.57
CA CYS A 340 12.64 13.68 14.19
C CYS A 340 11.48 14.56 14.69
N ILE A 341 10.47 14.73 13.81
CA ILE A 341 9.25 15.49 14.11
C ILE A 341 8.09 14.52 14.19
N ILE A 342 7.25 14.66 15.23
CA ILE A 342 6.08 13.82 15.41
C ILE A 342 5.14 13.92 14.19
N THR A 343 4.69 12.79 13.71
CA THR A 343 3.62 12.74 12.69
C THR A 343 2.25 12.92 13.34
N ASP A 344 1.21 13.16 12.52
CA ASP A 344 -0.16 13.18 13.04
C ASP A 344 -0.43 11.91 13.87
N PRO A 345 -1.12 12.00 15.01
CA PRO A 345 -1.30 10.87 15.93
C PRO A 345 -2.45 9.91 15.54
N LEU A 346 -3.17 10.17 14.44
CA LEU A 346 -4.39 9.47 14.08
C LEU A 346 -4.14 8.02 13.64
N PRO A 347 -5.03 7.07 13.97
CA PRO A 347 -4.93 5.69 13.52
C PRO A 347 -5.15 5.59 12.00
N ARG A 348 -4.39 4.74 11.34
CA ARG A 348 -4.59 4.41 9.91
C ARG A 348 -5.60 3.29 9.72
N ILE A 349 -5.71 2.44 10.71
CA ILE A 349 -6.62 1.28 10.74
C ILE A 349 -7.35 1.26 12.08
N ILE A 350 -8.66 1.05 12.01
CA ILE A 350 -9.52 0.79 13.16
C ILE A 350 -10.20 -0.55 12.92
N VAL A 351 -9.97 -1.51 13.81
CA VAL A 351 -10.63 -2.81 13.76
C VAL A 351 -11.83 -2.80 14.70
N LEU A 352 -13.00 -3.12 14.18
CA LEU A 352 -14.25 -3.18 14.92
C LEU A 352 -14.57 -4.64 15.24
N GLU A 353 -14.52 -5.00 16.51
CA GLU A 353 -14.71 -6.39 16.97
C GLU A 353 -15.94 -7.05 16.36
N GLY A 354 -15.72 -8.10 15.55
CA GLY A 354 -16.79 -8.91 14.94
C GLY A 354 -17.61 -8.22 13.86
N ILE A 355 -17.19 -7.02 13.38
CA ILE A 355 -17.92 -6.24 12.37
C ILE A 355 -17.10 -6.06 11.11
N GLY A 356 -15.84 -5.58 11.22
CA GLY A 356 -15.02 -5.27 10.07
C GLY A 356 -13.89 -4.29 10.39
N ILE A 357 -13.42 -3.60 9.36
CA ILE A 357 -12.22 -2.77 9.40
C ILE A 357 -12.53 -1.40 8.80
N VAL A 358 -12.07 -0.33 9.45
CA VAL A 358 -12.05 1.02 8.87
C VAL A 358 -10.61 1.38 8.57
N SER A 359 -10.33 1.74 7.34
CA SER A 359 -9.03 2.27 6.91
C SER A 359 -9.11 3.76 6.65
N SER A 360 -8.02 4.48 6.90
CA SER A 360 -7.94 5.93 6.74
C SER A 360 -6.73 6.36 5.92
N GLY A 361 -6.86 7.50 5.26
CA GLY A 361 -5.78 8.15 4.49
C GLY A 361 -6.09 9.60 4.19
N LYS A 362 -5.05 10.39 3.88
CA LYS A 362 -5.21 11.77 3.43
C LYS A 362 -5.68 11.84 1.97
N LYS A 363 -5.34 10.82 1.16
CA LYS A 363 -5.78 10.61 -0.22
C LYS A 363 -6.38 9.21 -0.36
N LEU A 364 -7.19 8.98 -1.37
CA LEU A 364 -7.75 7.64 -1.69
C LEU A 364 -6.65 6.58 -1.84
N LYS A 365 -5.51 6.96 -2.46
CA LYS A 365 -4.35 6.10 -2.61
C LYS A 365 -3.79 5.68 -1.24
N ASP A 366 -3.63 6.62 -0.31
CA ASP A 366 -3.08 6.33 1.02
C ASP A 366 -4.03 5.46 1.85
N GLN A 367 -5.34 5.73 1.77
CA GLN A 367 -6.36 4.91 2.41
C GLN A 367 -6.30 3.45 1.91
N LYS A 368 -6.19 3.28 0.58
CA LYS A 368 -6.05 1.95 -0.05
C LYS A 368 -4.76 1.25 0.40
N ILE A 369 -3.62 1.96 0.36
CA ILE A 369 -2.33 1.43 0.82
C ILE A 369 -2.42 0.98 2.28
N SER A 370 -3.01 1.80 3.17
CA SER A 370 -3.18 1.44 4.58
C SER A 370 -3.97 0.14 4.75
N TYR A 371 -5.05 -0.03 3.98
CA TYR A 371 -5.85 -1.25 4.03
C TYR A 371 -5.08 -2.47 3.50
N ASP A 372 -4.44 -2.36 2.32
CA ASP A 372 -3.71 -3.48 1.70
C ASP A 372 -2.55 -3.94 2.60
N VAL A 373 -1.81 -2.99 3.19
CA VAL A 373 -0.72 -3.28 4.14
C VAL A 373 -1.27 -3.94 5.41
N PHE A 374 -2.40 -3.48 5.93
CA PHE A 374 -3.04 -4.11 7.09
C PHE A 374 -3.49 -5.54 6.79
N LYS A 375 -4.09 -5.80 5.63
CA LYS A 375 -4.50 -7.16 5.23
C LYS A 375 -3.31 -8.11 5.15
N SER A 376 -2.21 -7.67 4.57
CA SER A 376 -0.95 -8.42 4.52
C SER A 376 -0.40 -8.70 5.92
N MET A 377 -0.34 -7.66 6.77
CA MET A 377 0.08 -7.78 8.16
C MET A 377 -0.79 -8.77 8.93
N ALA A 378 -2.11 -8.64 8.86
CA ALA A 378 -3.05 -9.51 9.57
C ALA A 378 -2.92 -10.97 9.11
N SER A 379 -2.78 -11.20 7.79
CA SER A 379 -2.55 -12.55 7.24
C SER A 379 -1.29 -13.18 7.82
N SER A 380 -0.15 -12.48 7.76
CA SER A 380 1.14 -12.98 8.24
C SER A 380 1.14 -13.21 9.75
N LEU A 381 0.54 -12.29 10.52
CA LEU A 381 0.42 -12.37 11.98
C LEU A 381 -0.45 -13.55 12.40
N LEU A 382 -1.63 -13.72 11.76
CA LEU A 382 -2.53 -14.82 12.08
C LEU A 382 -1.96 -16.17 11.69
N ASP A 383 -1.25 -16.27 10.58
CA ASP A 383 -0.56 -17.50 10.19
C ASP A 383 0.61 -17.82 11.15
N ALA A 384 1.35 -16.80 11.62
CA ALA A 384 2.36 -16.97 12.64
C ALA A 384 1.77 -17.55 13.95
N GLU A 385 0.61 -17.05 14.40
CA GLU A 385 -0.10 -17.55 15.59
C GLU A 385 -0.72 -18.94 15.38
N ARG A 386 -1.03 -19.32 14.13
CA ARG A 386 -1.55 -20.66 13.79
C ARG A 386 -0.50 -21.75 13.84
N ILE A 387 0.77 -21.43 13.62
CA ILE A 387 1.89 -22.40 13.56
C ILE A 387 2.88 -22.24 14.73
N GLY A 388 2.69 -21.25 15.59
CA GLY A 388 3.56 -20.95 16.71
C GLY A 388 3.12 -19.70 17.46
N ARG A 389 4.03 -18.73 17.63
CA ARG A 389 3.78 -17.48 18.38
C ARG A 389 4.40 -16.28 17.66
N PHE A 390 3.60 -15.31 17.28
CA PHE A 390 4.09 -14.09 16.66
C PHE A 390 5.00 -13.26 17.59
N LYS A 391 6.14 -12.82 17.06
CA LYS A 391 7.09 -11.92 17.70
C LYS A 391 7.59 -10.87 16.72
N SER A 392 7.29 -9.60 16.97
CA SER A 392 7.83 -8.46 16.21
C SER A 392 9.21 -8.05 16.72
N ILE A 393 9.84 -7.10 16.04
CA ILE A 393 11.03 -6.39 16.54
C ILE A 393 10.69 -5.56 17.78
N VAL A 394 11.72 -5.10 18.51
CA VAL A 394 11.53 -4.32 19.74
C VAL A 394 11.10 -2.87 19.43
N GLU A 395 10.41 -2.22 20.37
CA GLU A 395 9.83 -0.89 20.21
C GLU A 395 10.85 0.16 19.74
N LYS A 396 12.10 0.09 20.23
CA LYS A 396 13.18 1.00 19.82
C LYS A 396 13.49 0.90 18.32
N ASP A 397 13.52 -0.30 17.78
CA ASP A 397 13.79 -0.53 16.36
C ASP A 397 12.55 -0.17 15.50
N ILE A 398 11.34 -0.43 16.00
CA ILE A 398 10.10 0.06 15.38
C ILE A 398 10.15 1.58 15.24
N PHE A 399 10.54 2.29 16.31
CA PHE A 399 10.62 3.76 16.30
C PHE A 399 11.66 4.26 15.29
N LYS A 400 12.87 3.67 15.28
CA LYS A 400 13.91 4.02 14.30
C LYS A 400 13.40 3.86 12.87
N MET A 401 12.69 2.77 12.56
CA MET A 401 12.10 2.54 11.24
C MET A 401 11.00 3.55 10.90
N GLU A 402 10.09 3.83 11.84
CA GLU A 402 8.97 4.77 11.63
C GLU A 402 9.45 6.18 11.32
N TYR A 403 10.57 6.60 11.92
CA TYR A 403 11.15 7.93 11.76
C TYR A 403 12.40 7.98 10.90
N TRP A 404 12.76 6.88 10.26
CA TRP A 404 13.90 6.83 9.34
C TRP A 404 13.62 7.65 8.08
N THR A 405 14.47 8.62 7.79
CA THR A 405 14.27 9.57 6.69
C THR A 405 14.21 8.88 5.33
N LEU A 406 15.06 7.88 5.10
CA LEU A 406 15.12 7.13 3.84
C LEU A 406 13.85 6.28 3.61
N GLU A 407 13.29 5.71 4.67
CA GLU A 407 12.04 4.95 4.57
C GLU A 407 10.86 5.90 4.35
N ARG A 408 10.81 7.01 5.07
CA ARG A 408 9.77 8.03 4.94
C ARG A 408 9.78 8.74 3.58
N ALA A 409 10.92 8.77 2.88
CA ALA A 409 10.99 9.28 1.52
C ALA A 409 10.13 8.48 0.50
N LYS A 410 9.71 7.26 0.85
CA LYS A 410 8.74 6.47 0.07
C LYS A 410 7.30 6.98 0.20
N LEU A 411 7.01 7.84 1.19
CA LEU A 411 5.69 8.46 1.33
C LEU A 411 5.55 9.57 0.30
N ASP A 412 4.34 9.73 -0.24
CA ASP A 412 4.06 10.81 -1.19
C ASP A 412 4.16 12.17 -0.48
N ASN A 413 5.15 12.95 -0.86
CA ASN A 413 5.41 14.29 -0.35
C ASN A 413 4.97 15.38 -1.35
N ALA A 414 4.11 15.06 -2.32
CA ALA A 414 3.57 16.05 -3.25
C ALA A 414 2.89 17.19 -2.48
N LYS A 415 3.09 18.41 -2.97
CA LYS A 415 2.46 19.61 -2.38
C LYS A 415 0.95 19.40 -2.31
N ALA A 416 0.36 19.69 -1.15
CA ALA A 416 -1.08 19.59 -0.96
C ALA A 416 -1.80 20.51 -1.94
N GLN A 417 -2.85 20.00 -2.58
CA GLN A 417 -3.74 20.76 -3.44
C GLN A 417 -4.89 21.35 -2.60
N SER A 418 -5.56 22.37 -3.14
CA SER A 418 -6.59 23.15 -2.41
C SER A 418 -7.75 22.30 -1.88
N LEU A 419 -8.10 21.23 -2.61
CA LEU A 419 -9.22 20.34 -2.28
C LEU A 419 -8.80 18.91 -1.93
N ASP A 420 -7.51 18.69 -1.59
CA ASP A 420 -7.05 17.37 -1.13
C ASP A 420 -7.93 16.85 0.04
N GLY A 421 -8.40 15.61 -0.09
CA GLY A 421 -9.25 14.95 0.91
C GLY A 421 -10.73 15.36 0.87
N ASN A 422 -11.12 16.38 0.09
CA ASN A 422 -12.54 16.73 -0.06
C ASN A 422 -13.27 15.72 -0.97
N ASN A 423 -14.44 15.29 -0.53
CA ASN A 423 -15.33 14.40 -1.27
C ASN A 423 -16.44 15.20 -1.95
N VAL A 424 -16.42 15.23 -3.27
CA VAL A 424 -17.31 16.06 -4.09
C VAL A 424 -18.30 15.19 -4.84
N ILE A 425 -19.59 15.38 -4.56
CA ILE A 425 -20.68 14.76 -5.31
C ILE A 425 -21.07 15.70 -6.44
N ILE A 426 -21.20 15.16 -7.66
CA ILE A 426 -21.70 15.88 -8.83
C ILE A 426 -22.85 15.09 -9.43
N THR A 427 -24.07 15.64 -9.36
CA THR A 427 -25.23 15.06 -10.02
C THR A 427 -25.28 15.45 -11.48
N GLY A 428 -25.83 14.58 -12.35
CA GLY A 428 -25.70 14.78 -13.80
C GLY A 428 -24.26 14.67 -14.28
N GLY A 429 -23.44 13.88 -13.56
CA GLY A 429 -22.00 13.76 -13.78
C GLY A 429 -21.60 13.03 -15.07
N GLY A 430 -22.54 12.40 -15.77
CA GLY A 430 -22.36 11.81 -17.10
C GLY A 430 -22.58 12.80 -18.24
N GLY A 431 -23.13 14.00 -17.96
CA GLY A 431 -23.34 15.06 -18.94
C GLY A 431 -22.10 15.93 -19.16
N THR A 432 -22.08 16.71 -20.24
CA THR A 432 -20.94 17.56 -20.66
C THR A 432 -20.54 18.55 -19.56
N ILE A 433 -21.52 19.26 -18.97
CA ILE A 433 -21.27 20.24 -17.90
C ILE A 433 -20.75 19.53 -16.63
N GLY A 434 -21.41 18.43 -16.19
CA GLY A 434 -20.99 17.66 -15.03
C GLY A 434 -19.57 17.13 -15.15
N MET A 435 -19.17 16.63 -16.33
CA MET A 435 -17.80 16.17 -16.59
C MET A 435 -16.77 17.32 -16.57
N ALA A 436 -17.11 18.48 -17.10
CA ALA A 436 -16.22 19.66 -17.08
C ALA A 436 -15.97 20.13 -15.63
N ILE A 437 -17.03 20.19 -14.82
CA ILE A 437 -16.95 20.48 -13.38
C ILE A 437 -16.09 19.43 -12.69
N ALA A 438 -16.35 18.14 -12.89
CA ALA A 438 -15.60 17.04 -12.30
C ALA A 438 -14.11 17.13 -12.61
N LYS A 439 -13.75 17.40 -13.86
CA LYS A 439 -12.38 17.59 -14.31
C LYS A 439 -11.67 18.71 -13.53
N LYS A 440 -12.35 19.85 -13.35
CA LYS A 440 -11.77 21.00 -12.62
C LYS A 440 -11.56 20.69 -11.14
N PHE A 441 -12.57 20.12 -10.46
CA PHE A 441 -12.45 19.71 -9.06
C PHE A 441 -11.34 18.67 -8.85
N ARG A 442 -11.21 17.71 -9.79
CA ARG A 442 -10.13 16.71 -9.74
C ARG A 442 -8.74 17.33 -9.87
N GLN A 443 -8.58 18.34 -10.73
CA GLN A 443 -7.31 19.07 -10.88
C GLN A 443 -6.90 19.78 -9.59
N GLU A 444 -7.86 20.15 -8.74
CA GLU A 444 -7.62 20.74 -7.42
C GLU A 444 -7.45 19.70 -6.30
N GLY A 445 -7.40 18.39 -6.62
CA GLY A 445 -7.15 17.31 -5.68
C GLY A 445 -8.38 16.66 -5.05
N ALA A 446 -9.59 17.06 -5.42
CA ALA A 446 -10.82 16.48 -4.86
C ALA A 446 -11.06 15.03 -5.28
N ASN A 447 -11.70 14.26 -4.40
CA ASN A 447 -12.25 12.95 -4.73
C ASN A 447 -13.61 13.12 -5.40
N ILE A 448 -13.75 12.62 -6.62
CA ILE A 448 -14.93 12.85 -7.45
C ILE A 448 -15.87 11.65 -7.37
N ILE A 449 -17.13 11.94 -7.03
CA ILE A 449 -18.25 11.01 -6.99
C ILE A 449 -19.30 11.51 -7.98
N LEU A 450 -19.47 10.78 -9.08
CA LEU A 450 -20.42 11.13 -10.13
C LEU A 450 -21.72 10.32 -9.94
N ILE A 451 -22.85 10.99 -9.99
CA ILE A 451 -24.17 10.36 -9.96
C ILE A 451 -24.92 10.72 -11.26
N ASP A 452 -25.25 9.70 -12.06
CA ASP A 452 -26.03 9.85 -13.29
C ASP A 452 -26.76 8.55 -13.63
N LYS A 453 -27.73 8.61 -14.56
CA LYS A 453 -28.42 7.43 -15.10
C LYS A 453 -27.54 6.61 -16.02
N LYS A 454 -26.62 7.25 -16.76
CA LYS A 454 -25.74 6.62 -17.76
C LYS A 454 -24.40 7.33 -17.84
N TYR A 455 -23.37 6.59 -18.24
CA TYR A 455 -22.03 7.11 -18.50
C TYR A 455 -21.51 6.60 -19.85
N ASP A 456 -20.92 7.50 -20.62
CA ASP A 456 -20.13 7.17 -21.80
C ASP A 456 -18.67 6.94 -21.40
N LYS A 457 -18.18 5.73 -21.60
CA LYS A 457 -16.80 5.35 -21.23
C LYS A 457 -15.75 6.15 -21.98
N HIS A 458 -15.97 6.39 -23.28
CA HIS A 458 -15.03 7.17 -24.09
C HIS A 458 -14.94 8.63 -23.62
N LEU A 459 -16.07 9.24 -23.25
CA LEU A 459 -16.07 10.60 -22.69
C LEU A 459 -15.40 10.65 -21.31
N LEU A 460 -15.59 9.63 -20.46
CA LEU A 460 -14.87 9.54 -19.18
C LEU A 460 -13.35 9.44 -19.38
N GLU A 461 -12.89 8.60 -20.29
CA GLU A 461 -11.46 8.47 -20.65
C GLU A 461 -10.88 9.77 -21.21
N LYS A 462 -11.58 10.41 -22.16
CA LYS A 462 -11.18 11.71 -22.75
C LYS A 462 -11.01 12.80 -21.69
N ASN A 463 -11.79 12.75 -20.61
CA ASN A 463 -11.74 13.72 -19.51
C ASN A 463 -10.87 13.23 -18.32
N ASN A 464 -10.24 12.06 -18.40
CA ASN A 464 -9.49 11.42 -17.31
C ASN A 464 -10.34 11.20 -16.05
N LEU A 465 -11.61 10.77 -16.21
CA LEU A 465 -12.55 10.52 -15.12
C LEU A 465 -12.93 9.04 -14.96
N GLN A 466 -12.29 8.13 -15.69
CA GLN A 466 -12.61 6.69 -15.72
C GLN A 466 -12.42 5.99 -14.37
N ASP A 467 -11.59 6.52 -13.49
CA ASP A 467 -11.30 6.01 -12.13
C ASP A 467 -12.06 6.76 -11.03
N CYS A 468 -12.96 7.69 -11.37
CA CYS A 468 -13.87 8.32 -10.43
C CYS A 468 -14.90 7.31 -9.90
N PHE A 469 -15.51 7.62 -8.76
CA PHE A 469 -16.54 6.78 -8.18
C PHE A 469 -17.88 7.03 -8.89
N LEU A 470 -18.27 6.09 -9.76
CA LEU A 470 -19.46 6.21 -10.59
C LEU A 470 -20.65 5.53 -9.93
N ILE A 471 -21.78 6.22 -9.84
CA ILE A 471 -23.04 5.70 -9.30
C ILE A 471 -24.15 5.86 -10.35
N ASN A 472 -24.66 4.75 -10.86
CA ASN A 472 -25.81 4.76 -11.76
C ASN A 472 -27.10 4.85 -10.95
N ALA A 473 -27.77 6.02 -11.04
CA ALA A 473 -29.03 6.25 -10.31
C ALA A 473 -29.93 7.28 -10.98
N ASP A 474 -31.22 7.09 -10.76
CA ASP A 474 -32.26 8.10 -11.00
C ASP A 474 -32.45 8.93 -9.74
N LEU A 475 -32.22 10.24 -9.82
CA LEU A 475 -32.31 11.17 -8.71
C LEU A 475 -33.75 11.44 -8.25
N THR A 476 -34.77 11.05 -9.01
CA THR A 476 -36.16 11.17 -8.63
C THR A 476 -36.59 10.08 -7.61
N ASN A 477 -35.74 9.04 -7.42
CA ASN A 477 -36.03 7.95 -6.50
C ASN A 477 -35.40 8.18 -5.11
N ASN A 478 -36.18 8.78 -4.19
CA ASN A 478 -35.73 9.14 -2.84
C ASN A 478 -35.19 7.96 -2.00
N GLN A 479 -35.80 6.78 -2.11
CA GLN A 479 -35.37 5.62 -1.34
C GLN A 479 -33.97 5.15 -1.79
N LYS A 480 -33.68 5.22 -3.10
CA LYS A 480 -32.35 4.94 -3.64
C LYS A 480 -31.33 6.00 -3.25
N LEU A 481 -31.73 7.29 -3.21
CA LEU A 481 -30.82 8.38 -2.82
C LEU A 481 -30.25 8.18 -1.41
N LYS A 482 -31.09 7.80 -0.43
CA LYS A 482 -30.63 7.52 0.93
C LYS A 482 -29.55 6.42 0.96
N LYS A 483 -29.79 5.30 0.27
CA LYS A 483 -28.80 4.21 0.16
C LYS A 483 -27.51 4.64 -0.55
N ILE A 484 -27.60 5.55 -1.52
CA ILE A 484 -26.44 6.11 -2.23
C ILE A 484 -25.59 6.96 -1.26
N VAL A 485 -26.22 7.84 -0.48
CA VAL A 485 -25.54 8.67 0.51
C VAL A 485 -24.85 7.78 1.55
N GLU A 486 -25.53 6.77 2.09
CA GLU A 486 -24.95 5.77 2.99
C GLU A 486 -23.72 5.07 2.36
N LYS A 487 -23.83 4.62 1.10
CA LYS A 487 -22.73 4.01 0.35
C LYS A 487 -21.54 4.96 0.21
N ILE A 488 -21.78 6.25 -0.03
CA ILE A 488 -20.71 7.25 -0.13
C ILE A 488 -20.03 7.43 1.23
N ILE A 489 -20.78 7.55 2.32
CA ILE A 489 -20.22 7.65 3.68
C ILE A 489 -19.33 6.44 3.99
N LEU A 490 -19.76 5.23 3.69
CA LEU A 490 -18.99 4.01 3.94
C LEU A 490 -17.71 3.90 3.10
N ASN A 491 -17.65 4.55 1.94
CA ASN A 491 -16.49 4.49 1.05
C ASN A 491 -15.54 5.69 1.16
N PHE A 492 -16.00 6.84 1.67
CA PHE A 492 -15.22 8.09 1.70
C PHE A 492 -15.15 8.73 3.08
N GLY A 493 -15.98 8.29 4.02
CA GLY A 493 -16.04 8.83 5.39
C GLY A 493 -16.99 10.01 5.55
N GLY A 494 -17.51 10.58 4.46
CA GLY A 494 -18.44 11.73 4.49
C GLY A 494 -18.46 12.46 3.16
N ILE A 495 -19.15 13.59 3.13
CA ILE A 495 -19.36 14.45 1.95
C ILE A 495 -18.95 15.87 2.33
N ASP A 496 -18.21 16.54 1.48
CA ASP A 496 -17.72 17.91 1.74
C ASP A 496 -18.37 18.94 0.79
N ILE A 497 -18.64 18.56 -0.46
CA ILE A 497 -19.20 19.45 -1.50
C ILE A 497 -20.28 18.68 -2.27
N LEU A 498 -21.40 19.35 -2.51
CA LEU A 498 -22.45 18.88 -3.42
C LEU A 498 -22.59 19.86 -4.58
N ILE A 499 -22.40 19.37 -5.80
CA ILE A 499 -22.71 20.09 -7.05
C ILE A 499 -24.01 19.47 -7.60
N SER A 500 -25.11 20.17 -7.38
CA SER A 500 -26.41 19.75 -7.85
C SER A 500 -26.64 20.28 -9.26
N ASN A 501 -26.18 19.51 -10.27
CA ASN A 501 -26.12 19.91 -11.67
C ASN A 501 -27.08 19.10 -12.58
N ALA A 502 -27.64 18.01 -12.10
CA ALA A 502 -28.58 17.23 -12.92
C ALA A 502 -29.76 18.09 -13.38
N GLY A 503 -30.11 17.97 -14.62
CA GLY A 503 -31.25 18.70 -15.17
C GLY A 503 -31.62 18.21 -16.58
N ARG A 504 -32.83 18.51 -16.99
CA ARG A 504 -33.32 18.19 -18.34
C ARG A 504 -34.27 19.26 -18.82
N ALA A 505 -34.03 19.77 -20.00
CA ALA A 505 -34.99 20.63 -20.72
C ALA A 505 -36.11 19.77 -21.32
N PHE A 506 -37.33 20.21 -21.12
CA PHE A 506 -38.51 19.67 -21.77
C PHE A 506 -39.09 20.76 -22.67
N GLN A 507 -39.53 20.37 -23.83
CA GLN A 507 -40.09 21.32 -24.81
C GLN A 507 -41.59 21.11 -24.95
N GLY A 508 -42.33 22.18 -25.15
CA GLY A 508 -43.77 22.21 -25.38
C GLY A 508 -44.30 23.63 -25.33
N ALA A 509 -45.30 23.95 -26.15
CA ALA A 509 -46.01 25.21 -26.02
C ALA A 509 -46.87 25.21 -24.76
N ILE A 510 -47.02 26.36 -24.12
CA ILE A 510 -47.69 26.44 -22.80
C ILE A 510 -49.15 25.98 -22.87
N GLU A 511 -49.82 26.20 -24.01
CA GLU A 511 -51.21 25.87 -24.27
C GLU A 511 -51.44 24.36 -24.51
N THR A 512 -50.40 23.62 -24.92
CA THR A 512 -50.57 22.23 -25.37
C THR A 512 -49.63 21.24 -24.68
N VAL A 513 -48.74 21.71 -23.82
CA VAL A 513 -47.81 20.84 -23.13
C VAL A 513 -48.54 19.90 -22.15
N ASP A 514 -48.24 18.61 -22.22
CA ASP A 514 -48.82 17.59 -21.33
C ASP A 514 -48.42 17.85 -19.87
N ALA A 515 -49.39 17.77 -18.98
CA ALA A 515 -49.20 17.90 -17.53
C ALA A 515 -48.14 16.93 -16.97
N GLU A 516 -48.03 15.74 -17.54
CA GLU A 516 -47.00 14.76 -17.14
C GLU A 516 -45.59 15.22 -17.53
N ILE A 517 -45.43 15.98 -18.61
CA ILE A 517 -44.16 16.61 -19.00
C ILE A 517 -43.78 17.69 -18.00
N ILE A 518 -44.73 18.54 -17.60
CA ILE A 518 -44.52 19.57 -16.57
C ILE A 518 -44.11 18.94 -15.26
N LYS A 519 -44.83 17.89 -14.82
CA LYS A 519 -44.55 17.14 -13.58
C LYS A 519 -43.15 16.54 -13.61
N LYS A 520 -42.76 15.87 -14.69
CA LYS A 520 -41.39 15.32 -14.86
C LYS A 520 -40.33 16.40 -14.83
N SER A 521 -40.61 17.58 -15.44
CA SER A 521 -39.68 18.71 -15.39
C SER A 521 -39.47 19.19 -13.96
N TYR A 522 -40.54 19.33 -13.18
CA TYR A 522 -40.51 19.72 -11.78
C TYR A 522 -39.79 18.69 -10.91
N GLU A 523 -40.03 17.41 -11.13
CA GLU A 523 -39.38 16.31 -10.41
C GLU A 523 -37.88 16.31 -10.63
N ILE A 524 -37.40 16.47 -11.86
CA ILE A 524 -35.97 16.41 -12.18
C ILE A 524 -35.27 17.72 -11.83
N ASN A 525 -35.84 18.88 -12.20
CA ASN A 525 -35.15 20.17 -12.12
C ASN A 525 -35.32 20.87 -10.77
N PHE A 526 -36.23 20.42 -9.91
CA PHE A 526 -36.46 20.98 -8.59
C PHE A 526 -36.42 19.95 -7.47
N LEU A 527 -37.36 18.99 -7.45
CA LEU A 527 -37.49 18.06 -6.30
C LEU A 527 -36.25 17.18 -6.11
N SER A 528 -35.61 16.74 -7.21
CA SER A 528 -34.39 15.93 -7.11
C SER A 528 -33.25 16.70 -6.44
N HIS A 529 -33.11 17.98 -6.71
CA HIS A 529 -32.11 18.86 -6.09
C HIS A 529 -32.38 19.09 -4.61
N GLN A 530 -33.65 19.33 -4.24
CA GLN A 530 -34.06 19.48 -2.85
C GLN A 530 -33.79 18.20 -2.06
N ASN A 531 -34.19 17.04 -2.59
CA ASN A 531 -34.06 15.76 -1.91
C ASN A 531 -32.60 15.36 -1.65
N ILE A 532 -31.74 15.46 -2.65
CA ILE A 532 -30.31 15.17 -2.46
C ILE A 532 -29.65 16.17 -1.50
N SER A 533 -29.99 17.46 -1.60
CA SER A 533 -29.45 18.50 -0.71
C SER A 533 -29.85 18.26 0.74
N GLN A 534 -31.10 17.88 1.01
CA GLN A 534 -31.59 17.59 2.34
C GLN A 534 -30.82 16.41 3.00
N LEU A 535 -30.55 15.35 2.22
CA LEU A 535 -29.76 14.21 2.70
C LEU A 535 -28.29 14.56 2.95
N VAL A 536 -27.70 15.31 2.04
CA VAL A 536 -26.25 15.65 2.09
C VAL A 536 -25.95 16.67 3.19
N VAL A 537 -26.80 17.67 3.42
CA VAL A 537 -26.61 18.67 4.48
C VAL A 537 -26.56 18.02 5.87
N GLN A 538 -27.32 16.95 6.12
CA GLN A 538 -27.25 16.21 7.37
C GLN A 538 -25.86 15.55 7.60
N VAL A 539 -25.17 15.17 6.52
CA VAL A 539 -23.83 14.57 6.57
C VAL A 539 -22.73 15.63 6.72
N MET A 540 -22.97 16.83 6.20
CA MET A 540 -22.00 17.96 6.25
C MET A 540 -21.93 18.64 7.63
N LYS A 541 -23.00 18.55 8.46
CA LYS A 541 -23.07 19.07 9.84
C LYS A 541 -22.31 18.19 10.84
#